data_475178a0235840c90e25ef7ff3c83fb6
#
_entry.id   475178a0235840c90e25ef7ff3c83fb6
#
_cell.length_a   1.000
_cell.length_b   1.000
_cell.length_c   1.000
_cell.angle_alpha   90.00
_cell.angle_beta   90.00
_cell.angle_gamma   90.00
#
_symmetry.space_group_name_H-M   'P 1'
#
loop_
_entity.id
_entity.type
_entity.pdbx_description
1 polymer ?
#
loop_
_entity_poly.entity_id
_entity_poly.type
_entity_poly.pdbx_seq_one_letter_code
_entity_poly.pdbx_strand_id
1 'polypeptide(L)'
;ELTLQQEQRVQTEQKYREATQQQREAEEERQRVLRLLRQGIVSEDGLSPEDSKFINDCKECIVHNLRSPELSVDFIATKLNMSHSALYKRVKAITGHSVVDLIIDIRLSRAIELIRSGANNMTEVADSCGFNDLRSFRATFKSRMGMTPKQYAKEL
;
A
#
# COMPACT_ATOMS: atom_id res chain seq x y z
N GLU A 1 -33.70 40.53 -4.54
CA GLU A 1 -32.35 40.65 -3.95
C GLU A 1 -32.21 39.78 -2.70
N LEU A 2 -31.13 39.00 -2.65
CA LEU A 2 -30.79 38.23 -1.46
C LEU A 2 -30.21 39.17 -0.41
N THR A 3 -30.62 38.99 0.85
CA THR A 3 -29.98 39.69 1.96
C THR A 3 -28.57 39.17 2.16
N LEU A 4 -27.67 39.97 2.76
CA LEU A 4 -26.30 39.58 3.10
C LEU A 4 -26.28 38.29 3.90
N GLN A 5 -27.24 38.11 4.80
CA GLN A 5 -27.37 36.92 5.63
C GLN A 5 -27.70 35.67 4.80
N GLN A 6 -28.53 35.80 3.77
CA GLN A 6 -28.86 34.70 2.86
C GLN A 6 -27.66 34.34 1.97
N GLU A 7 -26.91 35.32 1.50
CA GLU A 7 -25.67 35.09 0.75
C GLU A 7 -24.62 34.35 1.56
N GLN A 8 -24.45 34.71 2.84
CA GLN A 8 -23.54 34.03 3.75
C GLN A 8 -23.93 32.58 3.99
N ARG A 9 -25.24 32.31 4.11
CA ARG A 9 -25.73 30.90 4.27
C ARG A 9 -25.44 30.08 3.02
N VAL A 10 -25.68 30.62 1.84
CA VAL A 10 -25.39 29.93 0.58
C VAL A 10 -23.91 29.63 0.44
N GLN A 11 -23.04 30.57 0.76
CA GLN A 11 -21.59 30.37 0.74
C GLN A 11 -21.15 29.31 1.74
N THR A 12 -21.71 29.30 2.95
CA THR A 12 -21.40 28.32 3.98
C THR A 12 -21.83 26.93 3.56
N GLU A 13 -23.02 26.78 3.00
CA GLU A 13 -23.54 25.51 2.48
C GLU A 13 -22.67 24.98 1.34
N GLN A 14 -22.25 25.87 0.44
CA GLN A 14 -21.38 25.51 -0.68
C GLN A 14 -20.03 25.01 -0.19
N LYS A 15 -19.40 25.69 0.76
CA LYS A 15 -18.14 25.24 1.38
C LYS A 15 -18.28 23.89 2.06
N TYR A 16 -19.39 23.69 2.75
CA TYR A 16 -19.67 22.40 3.41
C TYR A 16 -19.81 21.27 2.38
N ARG A 17 -20.52 21.51 1.29
CA ARG A 17 -20.66 20.53 0.19
C ARG A 17 -19.33 20.18 -0.46
N GLU A 18 -18.50 21.20 -0.72
CA GLU A 18 -17.16 21.01 -1.28
C GLU A 18 -16.27 20.19 -0.35
N ALA A 19 -16.29 20.48 0.96
CA ALA A 19 -15.54 19.72 1.95
C ALA A 19 -16.01 18.27 2.02
N THR A 20 -17.33 18.02 1.97
CA THR A 20 -17.91 16.67 1.97
C THR A 20 -17.54 15.91 0.69
N GLN A 21 -17.54 16.59 -0.46
CA GLN A 21 -17.12 16.02 -1.73
C GLN A 21 -15.65 15.60 -1.70
N GLN A 22 -14.77 16.46 -1.18
CA GLN A 22 -13.33 16.16 -1.04
C GLN A 22 -13.11 14.97 -0.11
N GLN A 23 -13.84 14.88 1.00
CA GLN A 23 -13.77 13.73 1.92
C GLN A 23 -14.20 12.44 1.24
N ARG A 24 -15.25 12.48 0.43
CA ARG A 24 -15.75 11.33 -0.32
C ARG A 24 -14.73 10.86 -1.35
N GLU A 25 -14.14 11.79 -2.10
CA GLU A 25 -13.10 11.48 -3.09
C GLU A 25 -11.86 10.89 -2.44
N ALA A 26 -11.43 11.43 -1.30
CA ALA A 26 -10.31 10.91 -0.54
C ALA A 26 -10.59 9.49 -0.01
N GLU A 27 -11.82 9.23 0.45
CA GLU A 27 -12.23 7.89 0.92
C GLU A 27 -12.29 6.89 -0.22
N GLU A 28 -12.81 7.27 -1.38
CA GLU A 28 -12.83 6.42 -2.57
C GLU A 28 -11.42 6.07 -3.04
N GLU A 29 -10.52 7.04 -3.03
CA GLU A 29 -9.10 6.82 -3.37
C GLU A 29 -8.45 5.86 -2.38
N ARG A 30 -8.69 6.04 -1.08
CA ARG A 30 -8.19 5.12 -0.04
C ARG A 30 -8.69 3.70 -0.22
N GLN A 31 -9.99 3.54 -0.51
CA GLN A 31 -10.58 2.23 -0.77
C GLN A 31 -10.00 1.58 -2.02
N ARG A 32 -9.73 2.37 -3.05
CA ARG A 32 -9.07 1.87 -4.26
C ARG A 32 -7.66 1.38 -3.98
N VAL A 33 -6.86 2.17 -3.26
CA VAL A 33 -5.50 1.79 -2.86
C VAL A 33 -5.52 0.52 -1.99
N LEU A 34 -6.45 0.43 -1.04
CA LEU A 34 -6.64 -0.76 -0.20
C LEU A 34 -6.94 -2.01 -1.01
N ARG A 35 -7.81 -1.90 -2.02
CA ARG A 35 -8.12 -3.02 -2.92
C ARG A 35 -6.90 -3.46 -3.71
N LEU A 36 -6.12 -2.50 -4.23
CA LEU A 36 -4.89 -2.79 -4.96
C LEU A 36 -3.88 -3.50 -4.07
N LEU A 37 -3.72 -3.07 -2.82
CA LEU A 37 -2.82 -3.71 -1.86
C LEU A 37 -3.27 -5.11 -1.47
N ARG A 38 -4.59 -5.37 -1.36
CA ARG A 38 -5.12 -6.70 -1.06
C ARG A 38 -4.96 -7.69 -2.20
N GLN A 39 -5.13 -7.21 -3.44
CA GLN A 39 -5.03 -8.04 -4.64
C GLN A 39 -3.58 -8.20 -5.10
N GLY A 40 -2.66 -7.41 -4.54
CA GLY A 40 -1.33 -7.23 -5.06
C GLY A 40 -1.31 -6.27 -6.25
N ILE A 41 -0.11 -5.83 -6.64
CA ILE A 41 0.08 -4.90 -7.75
C ILE A 41 -0.34 -5.53 -9.09
N VAL A 42 -0.38 -6.85 -9.13
CA VAL A 42 -0.61 -7.61 -10.35
C VAL A 42 -2.01 -8.19 -10.32
N SER A 43 -2.86 -7.72 -11.21
CA SER A 43 -4.06 -8.42 -11.61
C SER A 43 -3.61 -9.69 -12.37
N GLU A 44 -4.04 -10.85 -11.92
CA GLU A 44 -3.73 -12.12 -12.61
C GLU A 44 -4.40 -12.19 -13.99
N ASP A 45 -5.33 -11.28 -14.27
CA ASP A 45 -6.03 -11.21 -15.53
C ASP A 45 -5.07 -10.76 -16.65
N GLY A 46 -4.87 -11.62 -17.61
CA GLY A 46 -4.05 -11.34 -18.80
C GLY A 46 -2.58 -11.73 -18.71
N LEU A 47 -2.13 -12.32 -17.60
CA LEU A 47 -0.77 -12.86 -17.50
C LEU A 47 -0.69 -14.26 -18.11
N SER A 48 0.44 -14.55 -18.77
CA SER A 48 0.72 -15.93 -19.18
C SER A 48 0.91 -16.83 -17.93
N PRO A 49 0.69 -18.16 -18.05
CA PRO A 49 0.95 -19.06 -16.93
C PRO A 49 2.40 -18.97 -16.40
N GLU A 50 3.36 -18.75 -17.28
CA GLU A 50 4.77 -18.60 -16.92
C GLU A 50 5.03 -17.32 -16.12
N ASP A 51 4.45 -16.19 -16.55
CA ASP A 51 4.57 -14.91 -15.85
C ASP A 51 3.85 -14.94 -14.50
N SER A 52 2.68 -15.56 -14.45
CA SER A 52 1.93 -15.76 -13.22
C SER A 52 2.73 -16.56 -12.20
N LYS A 53 3.33 -17.65 -12.63
CA LYS A 53 4.19 -18.49 -11.77
C LYS A 53 5.41 -17.70 -11.28
N PHE A 54 6.06 -16.98 -12.17
CA PHE A 54 7.23 -16.16 -11.84
C PHE A 54 6.90 -15.11 -10.76
N ILE A 55 5.81 -14.38 -10.93
CA ILE A 55 5.38 -13.36 -9.95
C ILE A 55 4.98 -14.01 -8.63
N ASN A 56 4.31 -15.16 -8.65
CA ASN A 56 3.98 -15.89 -7.44
C ASN A 56 5.23 -16.36 -6.71
N ASP A 57 6.25 -16.84 -7.41
CA ASP A 57 7.53 -17.21 -6.81
C ASP A 57 8.22 -16.01 -6.16
N CYS A 58 8.17 -14.83 -6.79
CA CYS A 58 8.67 -13.59 -6.19
C CYS A 58 7.92 -13.24 -4.91
N LYS A 59 6.59 -13.28 -4.94
CA LYS A 59 5.75 -12.98 -3.78
C LYS A 59 5.99 -13.95 -2.64
N GLU A 60 6.08 -15.22 -2.90
CA GLU A 60 6.38 -16.26 -1.89
C GLU A 60 7.75 -16.02 -1.25
N CYS A 61 8.76 -15.71 -2.04
CA CYS A 61 10.09 -15.37 -1.54
C CYS A 61 10.04 -14.17 -0.58
N ILE A 62 9.29 -13.14 -0.94
CA ILE A 62 9.12 -11.94 -0.12
C ILE A 62 8.38 -12.27 1.18
N VAL A 63 7.27 -12.98 1.10
CA VAL A 63 6.43 -13.33 2.26
C VAL A 63 7.21 -14.19 3.27
N HIS A 64 7.94 -15.20 2.79
CA HIS A 64 8.73 -16.08 3.66
C HIS A 64 9.90 -15.36 4.35
N ASN A 65 10.38 -14.25 3.77
CA ASN A 65 11.54 -13.52 4.28
C ASN A 65 11.18 -12.09 4.70
N LEU A 66 9.91 -11.81 4.95
CA LEU A 66 9.40 -10.47 5.18
C LEU A 66 10.10 -9.75 6.34
N ARG A 67 10.39 -10.48 7.42
CA ARG A 67 11.07 -9.96 8.61
C ARG A 67 12.59 -10.04 8.54
N SER A 68 13.14 -10.68 7.53
CA SER A 68 14.59 -10.81 7.38
C SER A 68 15.22 -9.44 7.05
N PRO A 69 16.27 -9.02 7.78
CA PRO A 69 16.99 -7.80 7.44
C PRO A 69 17.76 -7.91 6.13
N GLU A 70 17.94 -9.12 5.62
CA GLU A 70 18.66 -9.40 4.37
C GLU A 70 17.76 -9.31 3.13
N LEU A 71 16.44 -9.18 3.31
CA LEU A 71 15.53 -9.11 2.18
C LEU A 71 15.83 -7.89 1.32
N SER A 72 16.19 -8.13 0.08
CA SER A 72 16.59 -7.14 -0.90
C SER A 72 16.31 -7.67 -2.31
N VAL A 73 16.49 -6.82 -3.32
CA VAL A 73 16.41 -7.23 -4.72
C VAL A 73 17.42 -8.34 -5.02
N ASP A 74 18.66 -8.19 -4.54
CA ASP A 74 19.71 -9.21 -4.72
C ASP A 74 19.39 -10.53 -4.03
N PHE A 75 18.80 -10.47 -2.84
CA PHE A 75 18.36 -11.66 -2.12
C PHE A 75 17.33 -12.45 -2.93
N ILE A 76 16.32 -11.77 -3.47
CA ILE A 76 15.28 -12.40 -4.30
C ILE A 76 15.88 -12.95 -5.59
N ALA A 77 16.74 -12.19 -6.25
CA ALA A 77 17.41 -12.62 -7.46
C ALA A 77 18.21 -13.89 -7.24
N THR A 78 18.98 -13.96 -6.15
CA THR A 78 19.76 -15.14 -5.78
C THR A 78 18.86 -16.36 -5.55
N LYS A 79 17.75 -16.18 -4.83
CA LYS A 79 16.78 -17.25 -4.56
C LYS A 79 16.12 -17.79 -5.83
N LEU A 80 15.90 -16.93 -6.82
CA LEU A 80 15.29 -17.30 -8.10
C LEU A 80 16.30 -17.65 -9.18
N ASN A 81 17.58 -17.72 -8.85
CA ASN A 81 18.68 -18.01 -9.78
C ASN A 81 18.73 -17.03 -10.97
N MET A 82 18.53 -15.76 -10.68
CA MET A 82 18.54 -14.68 -11.67
C MET A 82 19.56 -13.61 -11.29
N SER A 83 20.02 -12.84 -12.28
CA SER A 83 20.78 -11.62 -12.00
C SER A 83 19.84 -10.53 -11.48
N HIS A 84 20.38 -9.56 -10.76
CA HIS A 84 19.65 -8.37 -10.32
C HIS A 84 18.93 -7.69 -11.51
N SER A 85 19.67 -7.46 -12.57
CA SER A 85 19.14 -6.80 -13.78
C SER A 85 18.01 -7.59 -14.44
N ALA A 86 18.14 -8.91 -14.56
CA ALA A 86 17.11 -9.76 -15.14
C ALA A 86 15.82 -9.75 -14.29
N LEU A 87 15.96 -9.85 -12.97
CA LEU A 87 14.83 -9.78 -12.05
C LEU A 87 14.13 -8.42 -12.18
N TYR A 88 14.89 -7.33 -12.09
CA TYR A 88 14.35 -5.97 -12.19
C TYR A 88 13.54 -5.78 -13.47
N LYS A 89 14.13 -6.12 -14.62
CA LYS A 89 13.51 -5.95 -15.92
C LYS A 89 12.22 -6.76 -16.07
N ARG A 90 12.26 -8.01 -15.63
CA ARG A 90 11.12 -8.90 -15.75
C ARG A 90 9.94 -8.49 -14.87
N VAL A 91 10.22 -8.16 -13.60
CA VAL A 91 9.19 -7.66 -12.69
C VAL A 91 8.59 -6.36 -13.22
N LYS A 92 9.42 -5.43 -13.67
CA LYS A 92 8.97 -4.16 -14.25
C LYS A 92 8.11 -4.36 -15.49
N ALA A 93 8.50 -5.27 -16.37
CA ALA A 93 7.75 -5.58 -17.60
C ALA A 93 6.38 -6.19 -17.30
N ILE A 94 6.28 -7.06 -16.29
CA ILE A 94 5.03 -7.74 -15.94
C ILE A 94 4.12 -6.84 -15.11
N THR A 95 4.65 -6.14 -14.11
CA THR A 95 3.86 -5.41 -13.11
C THR A 95 3.77 -3.90 -13.37
N GLY A 96 4.67 -3.34 -14.16
CA GLY A 96 4.83 -1.90 -14.29
C GLY A 96 5.52 -1.24 -13.10
N HIS A 97 5.88 -2.01 -12.07
CA HIS A 97 6.47 -1.53 -10.82
C HIS A 97 7.80 -2.18 -10.54
N SER A 98 8.60 -1.57 -9.66
CA SER A 98 9.90 -2.13 -9.26
C SER A 98 9.72 -3.26 -8.26
N VAL A 99 10.78 -4.06 -8.07
CA VAL A 99 10.83 -5.10 -7.02
C VAL A 99 10.70 -4.47 -5.62
N VAL A 100 11.32 -3.31 -5.41
CA VAL A 100 11.23 -2.57 -4.15
C VAL A 100 9.77 -2.19 -3.84
N ASP A 101 9.04 -1.71 -4.84
CA ASP A 101 7.60 -1.41 -4.70
C ASP A 101 6.80 -2.66 -4.33
N LEU A 102 7.11 -3.78 -4.93
CA LEU A 102 6.47 -5.05 -4.62
C LEU A 102 6.70 -5.46 -3.17
N ILE A 103 7.92 -5.32 -2.67
CA ILE A 103 8.26 -5.59 -1.26
C ILE A 103 7.46 -4.67 -0.33
N ILE A 104 7.43 -3.37 -0.62
CA ILE A 104 6.70 -2.38 0.18
C ILE A 104 5.21 -2.70 0.23
N ASP A 105 4.61 -3.03 -0.89
CA ASP A 105 3.19 -3.33 -0.97
C ASP A 105 2.83 -4.59 -0.18
N ILE A 106 3.66 -5.62 -0.22
CA ILE A 106 3.45 -6.82 0.58
C ILE A 106 3.58 -6.52 2.07
N ARG A 107 4.56 -5.71 2.47
CA ARG A 107 4.72 -5.26 3.87
C ARG A 107 3.52 -4.48 4.36
N LEU A 108 3.03 -3.54 3.56
CA LEU A 108 1.86 -2.74 3.91
C LEU A 108 0.57 -3.57 3.95
N SER A 109 0.41 -4.51 3.04
CA SER A 109 -0.72 -5.44 3.05
C SER A 109 -0.77 -6.24 4.36
N ARG A 110 0.38 -6.71 4.81
CA ARG A 110 0.49 -7.42 6.10
C ARG A 110 0.15 -6.50 7.28
N ALA A 111 0.62 -5.25 7.25
CA ALA A 111 0.30 -4.26 8.27
C ALA A 111 -1.21 -4.01 8.35
N ILE A 112 -1.85 -3.84 7.22
CA ILE A 112 -3.30 -3.63 7.13
C ILE A 112 -4.07 -4.82 7.71
N GLU A 113 -3.68 -6.04 7.38
CA GLU A 113 -4.27 -7.25 7.94
C GLU A 113 -4.16 -7.28 9.47
N LEU A 114 -2.99 -6.97 10.01
CA LEU A 114 -2.76 -6.93 11.45
C LEU A 114 -3.61 -5.86 12.14
N ILE A 115 -3.67 -4.66 11.59
CA ILE A 115 -4.47 -3.56 12.14
C ILE A 115 -5.95 -3.92 12.10
N ARG A 116 -6.42 -4.51 11.02
CA ARG A 116 -7.82 -4.95 10.89
C ARG A 116 -8.17 -6.08 11.85
N SER A 117 -7.22 -6.92 12.19
CA SER A 117 -7.43 -7.99 13.18
C SER A 117 -7.37 -7.49 14.62
N GLY A 118 -7.17 -6.20 14.84
CA GLY A 118 -7.20 -5.57 16.16
C GLY A 118 -5.84 -5.25 16.76
N ALA A 119 -4.76 -5.40 16.03
CA ALA A 119 -3.43 -4.99 16.48
C ALA A 119 -3.40 -3.48 16.74
N ASN A 120 -3.02 -3.06 17.94
CA ASN A 120 -3.02 -1.66 18.36
C ASN A 120 -1.62 -1.11 18.68
N ASN A 121 -0.63 -1.98 18.82
CA ASN A 121 0.75 -1.57 19.02
C ASN A 121 1.46 -1.43 17.67
N MET A 122 1.63 -0.19 17.23
CA MET A 122 2.19 0.08 15.90
C MET A 122 3.67 -0.29 15.79
N THR A 123 4.41 -0.30 16.88
CA THR A 123 5.80 -0.77 16.89
C THR A 123 5.87 -2.27 16.59
N GLU A 124 5.00 -3.06 17.19
CA GLU A 124 4.91 -4.50 16.92
C GLU A 124 4.43 -4.77 15.48
N VAL A 125 3.47 -3.99 14.99
CA VAL A 125 3.01 -4.09 13.60
C VAL A 125 4.15 -3.83 12.63
N ALA A 126 4.91 -2.76 12.85
CA ALA A 126 6.06 -2.41 12.00
C ALA A 126 7.11 -3.52 11.98
N ASP A 127 7.46 -4.06 13.14
CA ASP A 127 8.42 -5.16 13.27
C ASP A 127 7.91 -6.42 12.57
N SER A 128 6.65 -6.78 12.77
CA SER A 128 6.03 -7.96 12.15
C SER A 128 5.98 -7.88 10.62
N CYS A 129 5.99 -6.66 10.08
CA CYS A 129 5.97 -6.42 8.63
C CYS A 129 7.36 -6.25 8.02
N GLY A 130 8.41 -6.27 8.84
CA GLY A 130 9.79 -6.19 8.38
C GLY A 130 10.31 -4.79 8.21
N PHE A 131 9.65 -3.76 8.77
CA PHE A 131 10.20 -2.41 8.81
C PHE A 131 11.27 -2.30 9.90
N ASN A 132 12.33 -1.58 9.59
CA ASN A 132 13.47 -1.45 10.51
C ASN A 132 13.12 -0.66 11.77
N ASP A 133 12.23 0.34 11.64
CA ASP A 133 11.80 1.18 12.73
C ASP A 133 10.39 1.71 12.51
N LEU A 134 9.78 2.22 13.57
CA LEU A 134 8.44 2.77 13.55
C LEU A 134 8.33 4.02 12.66
N ARG A 135 9.38 4.83 12.61
CA ARG A 135 9.42 6.05 11.81
C ARG A 135 9.32 5.75 10.32
N SER A 136 10.10 4.80 9.83
CA SER A 136 10.07 4.36 8.43
C SER A 136 8.71 3.76 8.08
N PHE A 137 8.15 2.96 8.97
CA PHE A 137 6.83 2.38 8.81
C PHE A 137 5.76 3.47 8.66
N ARG A 138 5.71 4.43 9.57
CA ARG A 138 4.74 5.53 9.53
C ARG A 138 4.86 6.35 8.27
N ALA A 139 6.09 6.70 7.87
CA ALA A 139 6.33 7.49 6.66
C ALA A 139 5.87 6.76 5.40
N THR A 140 6.21 5.48 5.28
CA THR A 140 5.83 4.65 4.13
C THR A 140 4.32 4.44 4.09
N PHE A 141 3.70 4.11 5.22
CA PHE A 141 2.26 3.92 5.31
C PHE A 141 1.50 5.19 4.93
N LYS A 142 1.90 6.33 5.49
CA LYS A 142 1.28 7.63 5.17
C LYS A 142 1.45 8.00 3.70
N SER A 143 2.62 7.77 3.12
CA SER A 143 2.88 8.04 1.70
C SER A 143 1.97 7.22 0.79
N ARG A 144 1.73 5.95 1.11
CA ARG A 144 0.91 5.05 0.29
C ARG A 144 -0.58 5.13 0.58
N MET A 145 -0.95 5.36 1.84
CA MET A 145 -2.34 5.32 2.29
C MET A 145 -2.98 6.69 2.50
N GLY A 146 -2.20 7.77 2.49
CA GLY A 146 -2.69 9.12 2.73
C GLY A 146 -2.98 9.45 4.20
N MET A 147 -2.75 8.52 5.11
CA MET A 147 -2.93 8.71 6.55
C MET A 147 -1.96 7.83 7.32
N THR A 148 -1.76 8.15 8.60
CA THR A 148 -0.90 7.35 9.47
C THR A 148 -1.57 6.02 9.83
N PRO A 149 -0.80 4.98 10.23
CA PRO A 149 -1.39 3.71 10.69
C PRO A 149 -2.36 3.87 11.84
N LYS A 150 -2.05 4.78 12.76
CA LYS A 150 -2.91 5.07 13.92
C LYS A 150 -4.23 5.71 13.50
N GLN A 151 -4.20 6.65 12.56
CA GLN A 151 -5.39 7.24 11.98
C GLN A 151 -6.25 6.20 11.26
N TYR A 152 -5.60 5.34 10.50
CA TYR A 152 -6.27 4.25 9.80
C TYR A 152 -6.99 3.31 10.79
N ALA A 153 -6.32 2.93 11.88
CA ALA A 153 -6.91 2.08 12.92
C ALA A 153 -8.14 2.70 13.58
N LYS A 154 -8.16 4.02 13.76
CA LYS A 154 -9.30 4.75 14.34
C LYS A 154 -10.51 4.82 13.42
N GLU A 155 -10.32 4.73 12.12
CA GLU A 155 -11.38 4.80 11.12
C GLU A 155 -12.05 3.44 10.82
N LEU A 156 -11.58 2.37 11.43
CA LEU A 156 -12.13 1.03 11.24
C LEU A 156 -13.41 0.79 12.05
#